data_3d150772072b4398fba0a67477e76510
#
_entry.id   3d150772072b4398fba0a67477e76510
#
_cell.length_a   1.000
_cell.length_b   1.000
_cell.length_c   1.000
_cell.angle_alpha   90.00
_cell.angle_beta   90.00
_cell.angle_gamma   90.00
#
_symmetry.space_group_name_H-M   'P 1'
#
loop_
_entity.id
_entity.type
_entity.pdbx_description
1 polymer ?
#
loop_
_entity_poly.entity_id
_entity_poly.type
_entity_poly.pdbx_seq_one_letter_code
_entity_poly.pdbx_strand_id
1 'polypeptide(L)'
;MKLPGLDILRKRSDFLKAAGASRQFTPAFTLQFRKRGEGEAEGIRVGFTCSKKVGNAVARNRAKRRLREVARLVLPEDGRDGYDYVLIGRRDVTASRDFAEMQNDLRHALAKAHG
;
A
#
# COMPACT_ATOMS: atom_id res chain seq x y z
N MET A 1 3.58 -6.89 -13.27
CA MET A 1 2.49 -7.74 -12.75
C MET A 1 1.23 -6.90 -12.63
N LYS A 2 0.15 -7.41 -13.15
CA LYS A 2 -1.16 -6.76 -13.02
C LYS A 2 -1.88 -7.27 -11.78
N LEU A 3 -2.50 -6.34 -11.04
CA LEU A 3 -3.37 -6.71 -9.93
C LEU A 3 -4.82 -6.45 -10.37
N PRO A 4 -5.67 -7.48 -10.45
CA PRO A 4 -7.05 -7.30 -10.91
C PRO A 4 -7.80 -6.25 -10.09
N GLY A 5 -8.45 -5.30 -10.78
CA GLY A 5 -9.18 -4.22 -10.13
C GLY A 5 -8.32 -3.10 -9.57
N LEU A 6 -7.00 -3.18 -9.72
CA LEU A 6 -6.06 -2.19 -9.20
C LEU A 6 -5.09 -1.74 -10.29
N ASP A 7 -4.79 -0.45 -10.33
CA ASP A 7 -3.71 0.08 -11.16
C ASP A 7 -2.48 0.27 -10.29
N ILE A 8 -1.31 0.10 -10.89
CA ILE A 8 -0.05 0.22 -10.17
C ILE A 8 0.52 1.62 -10.36
N LEU A 9 0.86 2.28 -9.25
CA LEU A 9 1.58 3.55 -9.30
C LEU A 9 3.00 3.32 -9.80
N ARG A 10 3.43 4.15 -10.75
CA ARG A 10 4.75 4.04 -11.38
C ARG A 10 5.54 5.34 -11.33
N LYS A 11 4.86 6.48 -11.35
CA LYS A 11 5.51 7.79 -11.40
C LYS A 11 5.95 8.23 -10.01
N ARG A 12 7.20 8.70 -9.93
CA ARG A 12 7.74 9.27 -8.69
C ARG A 12 6.84 10.39 -8.15
N SER A 13 6.29 11.24 -9.03
CA SER A 13 5.41 12.34 -8.62
C SER A 13 4.17 11.85 -7.88
N ASP A 14 3.59 10.72 -8.30
CA ASP A 14 2.42 10.15 -7.63
C ASP A 14 2.77 9.64 -6.23
N PHE A 15 3.94 9.02 -6.08
CA PHE A 15 4.43 8.60 -4.75
C PHE A 15 4.67 9.78 -3.83
N LEU A 16 5.22 10.88 -4.34
CA LEU A 16 5.47 12.09 -3.56
C LEU A 16 4.17 12.75 -3.12
N LYS A 17 3.16 12.78 -3.98
CA LYS A 17 1.84 13.32 -3.63
C LYS A 17 1.20 12.51 -2.51
N ALA A 18 1.26 11.18 -2.58
CA ALA A 18 0.73 10.31 -1.52
C ALA A 18 1.49 10.52 -0.21
N ALA A 19 2.82 10.65 -0.28
CA ALA A 19 3.66 10.88 0.90
C ALA A 19 3.32 12.19 1.60
N GLY A 20 2.93 13.21 0.86
CA GLY A 20 2.54 14.51 1.39
C GLY A 20 1.08 14.59 1.85
N ALA A 21 0.29 13.57 1.61
CA ALA A 21 -1.14 13.57 1.96
C ALA A 21 -1.38 13.01 3.37
N SER A 22 -1.95 11.83 3.48
CA SER A 22 -2.33 11.25 4.77
C SER A 22 -1.68 9.90 4.98
N ARG A 23 -1.61 9.45 6.24
CA ARG A 23 -1.02 8.14 6.55
C ARG A 23 -1.70 7.49 7.75
N GLN A 24 -1.63 6.17 7.77
CA GLN A 24 -2.01 5.34 8.89
C GLN A 24 -0.89 4.34 9.16
N PHE A 25 -0.48 4.21 10.41
CA PHE A 25 0.53 3.23 10.80
C PHE A 25 -0.15 1.91 11.16
N THR A 26 0.47 0.81 10.74
CA THR A 26 0.05 -0.53 11.14
C THR A 26 1.24 -1.28 11.73
N PRO A 27 1.02 -2.41 12.41
CA PRO A 27 2.14 -3.21 12.90
C PRO A 27 3.09 -3.68 11.79
N ALA A 28 2.58 -4.00 10.60
CA ALA A 28 3.36 -4.60 9.54
C ALA A 28 3.93 -3.61 8.52
N PHE A 29 3.31 -2.44 8.35
CA PHE A 29 3.70 -1.46 7.34
C PHE A 29 3.07 -0.11 7.62
N THR A 30 3.44 0.90 6.83
CA THR A 30 2.77 2.21 6.86
C THR A 30 1.93 2.34 5.59
N LEU A 31 0.68 2.80 5.75
CA LEU A 31 -0.20 3.11 4.63
C LEU A 31 -0.21 4.62 4.41
N GLN A 32 0.16 5.06 3.20
CA GLN A 32 -0.08 6.44 2.77
C GLN A 32 -1.28 6.40 1.83
N PHE A 33 -2.11 7.44 1.87
CA PHE A 33 -3.27 7.49 1.00
C PHE A 33 -3.60 8.92 0.61
N ARG A 34 -4.13 9.07 -0.60
CA ARG A 34 -4.46 10.36 -1.18
C ARG A 34 -5.72 10.24 -2.03
N LYS A 35 -6.68 11.11 -1.77
CA LYS A 35 -7.84 11.26 -2.65
C LYS A 35 -7.40 12.08 -3.87
N ARG A 36 -7.56 11.51 -5.07
CA ARG A 36 -7.26 12.24 -6.31
C ARG A 36 -8.32 13.30 -6.56
N GLY A 37 -7.95 14.37 -7.28
CA GLY A 37 -8.87 15.43 -7.67
C GLY A 37 -9.73 15.03 -8.87
N GLU A 38 -10.75 15.83 -9.13
CA GLU A 38 -11.58 15.67 -10.34
C GLU A 38 -10.72 15.81 -11.59
N GLY A 39 -11.03 14.99 -12.58
CA GLY A 39 -10.27 14.96 -13.83
C GLY A 39 -9.01 14.12 -13.80
N GLU A 40 -8.62 13.61 -12.62
CA GLU A 40 -7.54 12.64 -12.52
C GLU A 40 -8.08 11.24 -12.82
N ALA A 41 -7.17 10.26 -12.94
CA ALA A 41 -7.53 8.90 -13.29
C ALA A 41 -8.58 8.31 -12.34
N GLU A 42 -9.47 7.48 -12.88
CA GLU A 42 -10.45 6.73 -12.09
C GLU A 42 -9.84 5.46 -11.53
N GLY A 43 -10.56 4.82 -10.62
CA GLY A 43 -10.17 3.53 -10.04
C GLY A 43 -9.30 3.65 -8.81
N ILE A 44 -8.82 2.51 -8.34
CA ILE A 44 -7.92 2.40 -7.20
C ILE A 44 -6.51 2.19 -7.74
N ARG A 45 -5.56 3.02 -7.30
CA ARG A 45 -4.16 2.86 -7.67
C ARG A 45 -3.35 2.53 -6.41
N VAL A 46 -2.35 1.67 -6.55
CA VAL A 46 -1.52 1.24 -5.41
C VAL A 46 -0.05 1.19 -5.79
N GLY A 47 0.79 1.63 -4.88
CA GLY A 47 2.22 1.53 -5.02
C GLY A 47 2.86 0.87 -3.80
N PHE A 48 4.06 0.36 -3.99
CA PHE A 48 4.78 -0.37 -2.94
C PHE A 48 6.19 0.19 -2.83
N THR A 49 6.61 0.49 -1.61
CA THR A 49 7.93 1.03 -1.34
C THR A 49 8.64 0.20 -0.27
N CYS A 50 9.81 -0.28 -0.61
CA CYS A 50 10.72 -0.90 0.35
C CYS A 50 12.10 -0.29 0.14
N SER A 51 12.50 0.58 1.06
CA SER A 51 13.79 1.25 1.00
C SER A 51 14.93 0.30 1.41
N LYS A 52 16.16 0.77 1.27
CA LYS A 52 17.34 0.03 1.72
C LYS A 52 17.31 -0.29 3.21
N LYS A 53 16.53 0.45 4.00
CA LYS A 53 16.34 0.18 5.43
C LYS A 53 15.67 -1.15 5.71
N VAL A 54 14.87 -1.67 4.76
CA VAL A 54 14.24 -2.98 4.88
C VAL A 54 15.27 -4.10 4.82
N GLY A 55 16.34 -3.91 4.05
CA GLY A 55 17.41 -4.87 3.91
C GLY A 55 17.97 -4.88 2.50
N ASN A 56 18.63 -5.99 2.13
CA ASN A 56 19.19 -6.18 0.80
C ASN A 56 18.09 -6.40 -0.25
N ALA A 57 18.48 -6.61 -1.52
CA ALA A 57 17.54 -6.79 -2.61
C ALA A 57 16.58 -7.97 -2.38
N VAL A 58 17.09 -9.07 -1.83
CA VAL A 58 16.28 -10.26 -1.54
C VAL A 58 15.21 -9.95 -0.49
N ALA A 59 15.61 -9.29 0.60
CA ALA A 59 14.71 -8.89 1.68
C ALA A 59 13.65 -7.90 1.17
N ARG A 60 14.06 -6.91 0.38
CA ARG A 60 13.14 -5.93 -0.20
C ARG A 60 12.13 -6.57 -1.14
N ASN A 61 12.56 -7.49 -1.99
CA ASN A 61 11.67 -8.18 -2.93
C ASN A 61 10.67 -9.05 -2.18
N ARG A 62 11.10 -9.73 -1.12
CA ARG A 62 10.22 -10.54 -0.28
C ARG A 62 9.14 -9.68 0.39
N ALA A 63 9.54 -8.55 0.97
CA ALA A 63 8.60 -7.63 1.61
C ALA A 63 7.60 -7.07 0.59
N LYS A 64 8.06 -6.63 -0.57
CA LYS A 64 7.18 -6.12 -1.64
C LYS A 64 6.18 -7.17 -2.10
N ARG A 65 6.61 -8.42 -2.24
CA ARG A 65 5.72 -9.50 -2.66
C ARG A 65 4.59 -9.70 -1.66
N ARG A 66 4.90 -9.66 -0.38
CA ARG A 66 3.89 -9.79 0.67
C ARG A 66 2.92 -8.60 0.68
N LEU A 67 3.43 -7.38 0.56
CA LEU A 67 2.60 -6.18 0.49
C LEU A 67 1.68 -6.21 -0.73
N ARG A 68 2.20 -6.65 -1.87
CA ARG A 68 1.43 -6.78 -3.10
C ARG A 68 0.29 -7.77 -2.94
N GLU A 69 0.54 -8.90 -2.30
CA GLU A 69 -0.48 -9.92 -2.06
C GLU A 69 -1.56 -9.43 -1.10
N VAL A 70 -1.20 -8.74 -0.03
CA VAL A 70 -2.16 -8.12 0.88
C VAL A 70 -3.04 -7.11 0.15
N ALA A 71 -2.44 -6.25 -0.66
CA ALA A 71 -3.19 -5.26 -1.43
C ALA A 71 -4.16 -5.94 -2.40
N ARG A 72 -3.73 -6.98 -3.08
CA ARG A 72 -4.56 -7.72 -4.03
C ARG A 72 -5.81 -8.30 -3.37
N LEU A 73 -5.68 -8.78 -2.15
CA LEU A 73 -6.79 -9.41 -1.42
C LEU A 73 -7.72 -8.41 -0.75
N VAL A 74 -7.22 -7.27 -0.31
CA VAL A 74 -7.97 -6.33 0.53
C VAL A 74 -8.48 -5.11 -0.22
N LEU A 75 -7.65 -4.47 -1.04
CA LEU A 75 -8.01 -3.20 -1.68
C LEU A 75 -9.23 -3.27 -2.62
N PRO A 76 -9.45 -4.34 -3.40
CA PRO A 76 -10.63 -4.37 -4.26
C PRO A 76 -11.95 -4.29 -3.49
N GLU A 77 -11.98 -4.80 -2.26
CA GLU A 77 -13.19 -4.77 -1.42
C GLU A 77 -13.24 -3.53 -0.51
N ASP A 78 -12.14 -3.21 0.13
CA ASP A 78 -12.10 -2.19 1.18
C ASP A 78 -11.50 -0.86 0.76
N GLY A 79 -10.82 -0.80 -0.37
CA GLY A 79 -10.30 0.45 -0.93
C GLY A 79 -11.40 1.27 -1.58
N ARG A 80 -11.13 2.54 -1.84
CA ARG A 80 -12.08 3.43 -2.47
C ARG A 80 -11.61 3.89 -3.84
N ASP A 81 -12.54 3.90 -4.76
CA ASP A 81 -12.33 4.48 -6.08
C ASP A 81 -11.88 5.94 -5.96
N GLY A 82 -10.96 6.35 -6.80
CA GLY A 82 -10.43 7.70 -6.77
C GLY A 82 -9.29 7.91 -5.77
N TYR A 83 -8.81 6.87 -5.12
CA TYR A 83 -7.72 6.96 -4.16
C TYR A 83 -6.43 6.33 -4.67
N ASP A 84 -5.32 6.91 -4.27
CA ASP A 84 -4.00 6.32 -4.37
C ASP A 84 -3.58 5.80 -2.99
N TYR A 85 -3.06 4.59 -2.94
CA TYR A 85 -2.54 3.98 -1.72
C TYR A 85 -1.08 3.60 -1.95
N VAL A 86 -0.24 3.86 -0.94
CA VAL A 86 1.15 3.40 -0.96
C VAL A 86 1.40 2.60 0.31
N LEU A 87 1.85 1.37 0.15
CA LEU A 87 2.21 0.51 1.26
C LEU A 87 3.73 0.53 1.40
N ILE A 88 4.21 0.95 2.57
CA ILE A 88 5.63 1.10 2.84
C ILE A 88 6.08 0.00 3.77
N GLY A 89 6.98 -0.87 3.29
CA GLY A 89 7.52 -1.97 4.07
C GLY A 89 8.42 -1.50 5.19
N ARG A 90 8.45 -2.28 6.28
CA ARG A 90 9.36 -2.09 7.40
C ARG A 90 10.30 -3.28 7.53
N ARG A 91 11.46 -3.01 8.08
CA ARG A 91 12.46 -4.06 8.32
C ARG A 91 11.87 -5.16 9.19
N ASP A 92 12.14 -6.39 8.82
CA ASP A 92 11.76 -7.63 9.50
C ASP A 92 10.25 -7.88 9.62
N VAL A 93 9.48 -6.94 10.17
CA VAL A 93 8.08 -7.16 10.49
C VAL A 93 7.20 -7.39 9.24
N THR A 94 7.46 -6.68 8.15
CA THR A 94 6.70 -6.88 6.90
C THR A 94 6.89 -8.30 6.37
N ALA A 95 8.10 -8.83 6.49
CA ALA A 95 8.42 -10.17 5.99
C ALA A 95 7.96 -11.30 6.93
N SER A 96 7.81 -11.03 8.23
CA SER A 96 7.58 -12.08 9.22
C SER A 96 6.19 -12.08 9.87
N ARG A 97 5.45 -10.98 9.78
CA ARG A 97 4.13 -10.89 10.39
C ARG A 97 3.18 -11.90 9.76
N ASP A 98 2.34 -12.51 10.58
CA ASP A 98 1.32 -13.45 10.10
C ASP A 98 0.51 -12.81 8.97
N PHE A 99 0.31 -13.56 7.89
CA PHE A 99 -0.29 -13.00 6.68
C PHE A 99 -1.76 -12.60 6.89
N ALA A 100 -2.51 -13.38 7.65
CA ALA A 100 -3.90 -13.05 7.98
C ALA A 100 -3.97 -11.76 8.82
N GLU A 101 -3.00 -11.59 9.74
CA GLU A 101 -2.88 -10.37 10.54
C GLU A 101 -2.56 -9.15 9.66
N MET A 102 -1.71 -9.32 8.65
CA MET A 102 -1.41 -8.23 7.72
C MET A 102 -2.65 -7.78 6.95
N GLN A 103 -3.49 -8.71 6.55
CA GLN A 103 -4.76 -8.38 5.89
C GLN A 103 -5.66 -7.57 6.83
N ASN A 104 -5.76 -7.98 8.08
CA ASN A 104 -6.53 -7.25 9.09
C ASN A 104 -5.93 -5.87 9.37
N ASP A 105 -4.60 -5.76 9.38
CA ASP A 105 -3.90 -4.48 9.54
C ASP A 105 -4.33 -3.51 8.44
N LEU A 106 -4.38 -3.96 7.19
CA LEU A 106 -4.78 -3.10 6.08
C LEU A 106 -6.26 -2.74 6.17
N ARG A 107 -7.13 -3.68 6.52
CA ARG A 107 -8.56 -3.41 6.70
C ARG A 107 -8.79 -2.35 7.78
N HIS A 108 -8.12 -2.48 8.92
CA HIS A 108 -8.22 -1.51 10.02
C HIS A 108 -7.70 -0.13 9.60
N ALA A 109 -6.58 -0.09 8.89
CA ALA A 109 -6.02 1.17 8.40
C ALA A 109 -6.97 1.88 7.43
N LEU A 110 -7.59 1.11 6.52
CA LEU A 110 -8.56 1.66 5.58
C LEU A 110 -9.82 2.15 6.29
N ALA A 111 -10.29 1.42 7.29
CA ALA A 111 -11.45 1.85 8.08
C ALA A 111 -11.17 3.18 8.77
N LYS A 112 -9.99 3.36 9.34
CA LYS A 112 -9.59 4.65 9.95
C LYS A 112 -9.41 5.74 8.91
N ALA A 113 -8.83 5.41 7.76
CA ALA A 113 -8.59 6.38 6.70
C ALA A 113 -9.90 6.94 6.12
N HIS A 114 -10.91 6.09 6.01
CA HIS A 114 -12.18 6.42 5.36
C HIS A 114 -13.35 6.56 6.33
N GLY A 115 -13.12 6.27 7.58
CA GLY A 115 -14.11 6.44 8.63
C GLY A 115 -14.18 7.84 9.11
#